data_f2290dbc94a42f04d866386bfd6f3b9d
#
_entry.id   f2290dbc94a42f04d866386bfd6f3b9d
#
_cell.length_a   1.000
_cell.length_b   1.000
_cell.length_c   1.000
_cell.angle_alpha   90.00
_cell.angle_beta   90.00
_cell.angle_gamma   90.00
#
_symmetry.space_group_name_H-M   'P 1'
#
loop_
_entity.id
_entity.type
_entity.pdbx_description
1 polymer ?
#
loop_
_entity_poly.entity_id
_entity_poly.type
_entity_poly.pdbx_seq_one_letter_code
_entity_poly.pdbx_strand_id
1 'polypeptide(L)'
;VGAHNDVEAYLKVLRRIGRVKGFSPVRYECFENVDSFCLEGNSNGIDFIIYDLEGLYERQLNENNIGRKNFKTAIKESKGTLRAEVWLTKTKTVRIYADKEDMSAQIITLSEKCQDIFLETFVRIIPYGDFYKKGKAEEIIRTEIKDDRLRRRMLRLVALIPEKKSVYLAQKEINCRNMKKIMEAFAKINLSPVTISKRQNIGHLTDLYNNIV
;
A
#
# COMPACT_ATOMS: atom_id res chain seq x y z
N VAL A 1 7.03 8.84 2.32
CA VAL A 1 6.92 7.96 3.48
C VAL A 1 8.29 7.93 4.16
N GLY A 2 8.36 8.22 5.47
CA GLY A 2 9.59 8.40 6.21
C GLY A 2 10.54 7.18 6.21
N ALA A 3 11.75 7.36 6.73
CA ALA A 3 12.76 6.32 6.83
C ALA A 3 12.27 5.17 7.74
N HIS A 4 12.27 3.96 7.22
CA HIS A 4 11.91 2.75 7.94
C HIS A 4 13.09 1.79 7.90
N ASN A 5 13.60 1.38 9.05
CA ASN A 5 14.67 0.40 9.14
C ASN A 5 14.27 -0.98 8.57
N ASP A 6 12.96 -1.19 8.33
CA ASP A 6 12.37 -2.48 7.95
C ASP A 6 11.62 -2.43 6.61
N VAL A 7 12.17 -1.75 5.59
CA VAL A 7 11.58 -1.61 4.24
C VAL A 7 11.14 -2.96 3.68
N GLU A 8 12.01 -3.96 3.73
CA GLU A 8 11.71 -5.32 3.25
C GLU A 8 10.51 -5.94 3.99
N ALA A 9 10.42 -5.70 5.30
CA ALA A 9 9.32 -6.22 6.11
C ALA A 9 7.98 -5.58 5.74
N TYR A 10 7.96 -4.26 5.53
CA TYR A 10 6.77 -3.56 5.04
C TYR A 10 6.35 -4.08 3.67
N LEU A 11 7.25 -4.18 2.69
CA LEU A 11 6.92 -4.67 1.36
C LEU A 11 6.41 -6.11 1.37
N LYS A 12 6.96 -6.98 2.22
CA LYS A 12 6.45 -8.33 2.43
C LYS A 12 5.02 -8.36 2.99
N VAL A 13 4.67 -7.44 3.89
CA VAL A 13 3.31 -7.31 4.43
C VAL A 13 2.38 -6.72 3.39
N LEU A 14 2.78 -5.66 2.69
CA LEU A 14 1.97 -5.01 1.66
C LEU A 14 1.61 -5.97 0.51
N ARG A 15 2.54 -6.82 0.08
CA ARG A 15 2.26 -7.87 -0.92
C ARG A 15 1.15 -8.84 -0.48
N ARG A 16 0.88 -8.98 0.83
CA ARG A 16 -0.23 -9.80 1.34
C ARG A 16 -1.59 -9.14 1.19
N ILE A 17 -1.65 -7.83 0.91
CA ILE A 17 -2.87 -7.14 0.50
C ILE A 17 -3.40 -7.79 -0.78
N GLY A 18 -2.49 -8.13 -1.71
CA GLY A 18 -2.83 -8.73 -2.98
C GLY A 18 -3.79 -7.86 -3.78
N ARG A 19 -4.82 -8.48 -4.36
CA ARG A 19 -5.86 -7.75 -5.10
C ARG A 19 -6.76 -6.96 -4.15
N VAL A 20 -7.07 -5.71 -4.50
CA VAL A 20 -8.13 -4.90 -3.90
C VAL A 20 -9.21 -4.57 -4.93
N LYS A 21 -10.34 -4.01 -4.50
CA LYS A 21 -11.43 -3.68 -5.42
C LYS A 21 -10.97 -2.63 -6.45
N GLY A 22 -10.97 -3.00 -7.72
CA GLY A 22 -10.57 -2.12 -8.83
C GLY A 22 -9.08 -2.13 -9.17
N PHE A 23 -8.26 -2.90 -8.43
CA PHE A 23 -6.81 -2.99 -8.64
C PHE A 23 -6.33 -4.44 -8.60
N SER A 24 -5.41 -4.78 -9.49
CA SER A 24 -4.78 -6.11 -9.55
C SER A 24 -3.27 -6.01 -9.43
N PRO A 25 -2.61 -6.96 -8.74
CA PRO A 25 -1.16 -7.00 -8.68
C PRO A 25 -0.55 -7.10 -10.08
N VAL A 26 0.51 -6.34 -10.31
CA VAL A 26 1.27 -6.30 -11.56
C VAL A 26 2.76 -6.24 -11.24
N ARG A 27 3.60 -6.57 -12.23
CA ARG A 27 5.04 -6.36 -12.20
C ARG A 27 5.41 -5.40 -13.33
N TYR A 28 6.15 -4.37 -13.01
CA TYR A 28 6.69 -3.43 -13.98
C TYR A 28 8.17 -3.72 -14.20
N GLU A 29 8.63 -3.69 -15.44
CA GLU A 29 10.05 -3.89 -15.82
C GLU A 29 10.96 -2.88 -15.13
N CYS A 30 10.50 -1.63 -14.96
CA CYS A 30 11.26 -0.59 -14.25
C CYS A 30 11.53 -0.90 -12.76
N PHE A 31 10.84 -1.91 -12.19
CA PHE A 31 11.08 -2.41 -10.83
C PHE A 31 11.58 -3.86 -10.81
N GLU A 32 12.09 -4.37 -11.94
CA GLU A 32 12.75 -5.67 -11.95
C GLU A 32 13.97 -5.63 -11.02
N ASN A 33 14.09 -6.65 -10.16
CA ASN A 33 15.13 -6.73 -9.11
C ASN A 33 15.05 -5.64 -8.01
N VAL A 34 13.97 -4.85 -7.96
CA VAL A 34 13.68 -3.91 -6.87
C VAL A 34 12.51 -4.43 -6.04
N ASP A 35 12.67 -4.45 -4.73
CA ASP A 35 11.56 -4.81 -3.85
C ASP A 35 10.44 -3.78 -3.97
N SER A 36 9.26 -4.24 -4.45
CA SER A 36 8.11 -3.39 -4.75
C SER A 36 6.78 -4.10 -4.51
N PHE A 37 5.73 -3.31 -4.35
CA PHE A 37 4.33 -3.72 -4.39
C PHE A 37 3.59 -2.82 -5.37
N CYS A 38 3.19 -3.38 -6.52
CA CYS A 38 2.57 -2.63 -7.61
C CYS A 38 1.17 -3.17 -7.88
N LEU A 39 0.24 -2.26 -8.09
CA LEU A 39 -1.14 -2.54 -8.44
C LEU A 39 -1.55 -1.71 -9.65
N GLU A 40 -2.03 -2.39 -10.69
CA GLU A 40 -2.64 -1.77 -11.86
C GLU A 40 -4.14 -1.57 -11.64
N GLY A 41 -4.66 -0.40 -11.97
CA GLY A 41 -6.09 -0.12 -11.96
C GLY A 41 -6.81 -0.74 -13.16
N ASN A 42 -7.71 -1.68 -12.90
CA ASN A 42 -8.36 -2.52 -13.93
C ASN A 42 -9.07 -1.72 -15.04
N SER A 43 -9.65 -0.56 -14.73
CA SER A 43 -10.41 0.25 -15.70
C SER A 43 -10.22 1.75 -15.57
N ASN A 44 -9.75 2.19 -14.41
CA ASN A 44 -9.68 3.61 -14.06
C ASN A 44 -8.39 4.31 -14.54
N GLY A 45 -7.38 3.55 -15.02
CA GLY A 45 -6.10 4.12 -15.45
C GLY A 45 -5.34 4.81 -14.32
N ILE A 46 -5.46 4.30 -13.11
CA ILE A 46 -4.72 4.73 -11.92
C ILE A 46 -3.95 3.53 -11.44
N ASP A 47 -2.63 3.62 -11.43
CA ASP A 47 -1.77 2.58 -10.88
C ASP A 47 -1.16 3.05 -9.57
N PHE A 48 -0.96 2.13 -8.64
CA PHE A 48 -0.36 2.39 -7.34
C PHE A 48 0.90 1.57 -7.17
N ILE A 49 1.98 2.24 -6.79
CA ILE A 49 3.29 1.62 -6.67
C ILE A 49 3.90 2.05 -5.35
N ILE A 50 4.46 1.09 -4.60
CA ILE A 50 5.29 1.35 -3.43
C ILE A 50 6.53 0.46 -3.49
N TYR A 51 7.71 1.02 -3.25
CA TYR A 51 8.97 0.34 -3.48
C TYR A 51 10.10 0.83 -2.57
N ASP A 52 11.16 0.05 -2.52
CA ASP A 52 12.42 0.39 -1.89
C ASP A 52 13.17 1.42 -2.73
N LEU A 53 13.30 2.64 -2.23
CA LEU A 53 13.97 3.74 -2.94
C LEU A 53 15.49 3.53 -3.03
N GLU A 54 16.12 3.00 -1.97
CA GLU A 54 17.53 2.65 -1.97
C GLU A 54 17.83 1.61 -3.04
N GLY A 55 17.06 0.51 -3.07
CA GLY A 55 17.20 -0.56 -4.06
C GLY A 55 17.01 -0.07 -5.51
N LEU A 56 16.10 0.88 -5.75
CA LEU A 56 15.94 1.48 -7.07
C LEU A 56 17.18 2.27 -7.51
N TYR A 57 17.75 3.09 -6.63
CA TYR A 57 18.94 3.85 -6.94
C TYR A 57 20.18 2.96 -7.12
N GLU A 58 20.32 1.90 -6.34
CA GLU A 58 21.39 0.90 -6.51
C GLU A 58 21.30 0.22 -7.88
N ARG A 59 20.10 -0.18 -8.28
CA ARG A 59 19.85 -0.74 -9.60
C ARG A 59 20.25 0.23 -10.71
N GLN A 60 19.78 1.48 -10.65
CA GLN A 60 20.08 2.51 -11.65
C GLN A 60 21.59 2.81 -11.74
N LEU A 61 22.31 2.78 -10.62
CA LEU A 61 23.75 2.92 -10.59
C LEU A 61 24.46 1.78 -11.33
N ASN A 62 23.97 0.55 -11.19
CA ASN A 62 24.53 -0.63 -11.82
C ASN A 62 24.25 -0.69 -13.32
N GLU A 63 23.07 -0.25 -13.76
CA GLU A 63 22.64 -0.25 -15.16
C GLU A 63 23.24 0.94 -15.97
N ASN A 64 23.34 2.09 -15.35
CA ASN A 64 23.78 3.32 -15.98
C ASN A 64 25.14 3.74 -15.42
N ASN A 65 26.20 3.62 -16.21
CA ASN A 65 27.55 4.13 -15.85
C ASN A 65 27.63 5.66 -15.65
N ILE A 66 26.51 6.36 -15.45
CA ILE A 66 26.39 7.81 -15.46
C ILE A 66 26.36 8.34 -14.01
N GLY A 67 27.27 9.26 -13.69
CA GLY A 67 27.17 10.12 -12.51
C GLY A 67 27.32 9.45 -11.14
N ARG A 68 28.23 8.49 -11.00
CA ARG A 68 28.49 7.71 -9.76
C ARG A 68 28.48 8.52 -8.44
N LYS A 69 28.93 9.79 -8.46
CA LYS A 69 29.04 10.61 -7.25
C LYS A 69 27.66 11.04 -6.73
N ASN A 70 26.77 11.49 -7.63
CA ASN A 70 25.42 11.94 -7.25
C ASN A 70 24.54 10.76 -6.79
N PHE A 71 24.65 9.59 -7.45
CA PHE A 71 23.93 8.39 -7.04
C PHE A 71 24.35 7.86 -5.67
N LYS A 72 25.63 7.91 -5.31
CA LYS A 72 26.10 7.48 -3.99
C LYS A 72 25.48 8.32 -2.87
N THR A 73 25.32 9.62 -3.09
CA THR A 73 24.65 10.51 -2.13
C THR A 73 23.17 10.14 -2.04
N ALA A 74 22.47 10.01 -3.18
CA ALA A 74 21.06 9.63 -3.22
C ALA A 74 20.79 8.28 -2.54
N ILE A 75 21.62 7.26 -2.77
CA ILE A 75 21.54 5.96 -2.11
C ILE A 75 21.64 6.12 -0.58
N LYS A 76 22.63 6.90 -0.11
CA LYS A 76 22.80 7.12 1.33
C LYS A 76 21.61 7.84 1.96
N GLU A 77 21.04 8.82 1.28
CA GLU A 77 19.89 9.61 1.75
C GLU A 77 18.57 8.83 1.68
N SER A 78 18.45 7.88 0.73
CA SER A 78 17.25 7.04 0.57
C SER A 78 17.22 5.79 1.45
N LYS A 79 18.28 5.56 2.22
CA LYS A 79 18.39 4.37 3.06
C LYS A 79 17.20 4.21 4.01
N GLY A 80 16.57 3.04 3.95
CA GLY A 80 15.40 2.73 4.77
C GLY A 80 14.13 3.52 4.38
N THR A 81 14.04 4.01 3.14
CA THR A 81 12.92 4.80 2.66
C THR A 81 12.03 4.00 1.73
N LEU A 82 10.73 3.91 2.08
CA LEU A 82 9.68 3.49 1.16
C LEU A 82 9.20 4.69 0.35
N ARG A 83 9.16 4.56 -0.97
CA ARG A 83 8.53 5.56 -1.85
C ARG A 83 7.21 5.02 -2.39
N ALA A 84 6.15 5.82 -2.29
CA ALA A 84 4.85 5.50 -2.83
C ALA A 84 4.48 6.49 -3.94
N GLU A 85 3.92 5.97 -5.03
CA GLU A 85 3.54 6.74 -6.21
C GLU A 85 2.16 6.32 -6.71
N VAL A 86 1.46 7.27 -7.31
CA VAL A 86 0.23 7.07 -8.08
C VAL A 86 0.48 7.53 -9.50
N TRP A 87 0.26 6.63 -10.46
CA TRP A 87 0.43 6.92 -11.88
C TRP A 87 -0.94 7.06 -12.55
N LEU A 88 -1.14 8.14 -13.27
CA LEU A 88 -2.30 8.33 -14.14
C LEU A 88 -1.93 7.86 -15.55
N THR A 89 -2.34 6.64 -15.89
CA THR A 89 -1.85 5.93 -17.10
C THR A 89 -2.75 6.14 -18.33
N LYS A 90 -3.90 6.79 -18.18
CA LYS A 90 -4.85 7.04 -19.29
C LYS A 90 -5.24 8.50 -19.39
N THR A 91 -5.25 9.05 -20.59
CA THR A 91 -5.71 10.42 -20.88
C THR A 91 -7.10 10.70 -20.31
N LYS A 92 -8.03 9.73 -20.40
CA LYS A 92 -9.36 9.85 -19.79
C LYS A 92 -9.31 10.10 -18.30
N THR A 93 -8.38 9.46 -17.59
CA THR A 93 -8.20 9.61 -16.15
C THR A 93 -7.60 10.97 -15.81
N VAL A 94 -6.64 11.43 -16.59
CA VAL A 94 -6.09 12.78 -16.47
C VAL A 94 -7.20 13.82 -16.60
N ARG A 95 -8.10 13.68 -17.58
CA ARG A 95 -9.24 14.59 -17.78
C ARG A 95 -10.25 14.60 -16.63
N ILE A 96 -10.42 13.47 -15.91
CA ILE A 96 -11.29 13.44 -14.73
C ILE A 96 -10.80 14.41 -13.64
N TYR A 97 -9.47 14.52 -13.47
CA TYR A 97 -8.86 15.39 -12.46
C TYR A 97 -8.56 16.79 -12.98
N ALA A 98 -8.20 16.91 -14.25
CA ALA A 98 -7.82 18.17 -14.89
C ALA A 98 -8.40 18.23 -16.32
N ASP A 99 -9.69 18.58 -16.43
CA ASP A 99 -10.38 18.77 -17.71
C ASP A 99 -10.03 20.16 -18.28
N LYS A 100 -8.86 20.26 -18.88
CA LYS A 100 -8.33 21.44 -19.55
C LYS A 100 -7.86 21.07 -20.95
N GLU A 101 -8.04 21.96 -21.90
CA GLU A 101 -7.56 21.77 -23.28
C GLU A 101 -6.05 22.03 -23.37
N ASP A 102 -5.57 23.06 -22.67
CA ASP A 102 -4.16 23.41 -22.62
C ASP A 102 -3.38 22.51 -21.68
N MET A 103 -2.25 21.98 -22.16
CA MET A 103 -1.38 21.05 -21.42
C MET A 103 -0.77 21.72 -20.18
N SER A 104 -0.39 22.99 -20.27
CA SER A 104 0.19 23.72 -19.14
C SER A 104 -0.84 23.90 -18.02
N ALA A 105 -2.08 24.23 -18.38
CA ALA A 105 -3.19 24.34 -17.43
C ALA A 105 -3.54 22.97 -16.81
N GLN A 106 -3.44 21.87 -17.58
CA GLN A 106 -3.59 20.51 -17.04
C GLN A 106 -2.53 20.21 -15.98
N ILE A 107 -1.25 20.48 -16.27
CA ILE A 107 -0.15 20.22 -15.35
C ILE A 107 -0.32 21.02 -14.06
N ILE A 108 -0.66 22.29 -14.14
CA ILE A 108 -0.91 23.13 -12.97
C ILE A 108 -2.05 22.53 -12.12
N THR A 109 -3.19 22.22 -12.74
CA THR A 109 -4.35 21.64 -12.04
C THR A 109 -4.02 20.29 -11.39
N LEU A 110 -3.25 19.43 -12.07
CA LEU A 110 -2.80 18.15 -11.50
C LEU A 110 -1.85 18.35 -10.33
N SER A 111 -0.95 19.34 -10.43
CA SER A 111 -0.03 19.68 -9.34
C SER A 111 -0.78 20.13 -8.08
N GLU A 112 -1.83 20.94 -8.24
CA GLU A 112 -2.69 21.39 -7.14
C GLU A 112 -3.46 20.24 -6.49
N LYS A 113 -3.84 19.21 -7.26
CA LYS A 113 -4.64 18.06 -6.82
C LYS A 113 -3.81 16.81 -6.48
N CYS A 114 -2.50 16.85 -6.67
CA CYS A 114 -1.66 15.65 -6.56
C CYS A 114 -1.77 14.97 -5.19
N GLN A 115 -1.83 15.75 -4.12
CA GLN A 115 -1.99 15.23 -2.77
C GLN A 115 -3.33 14.51 -2.58
N ASP A 116 -4.43 15.10 -3.04
CA ASP A 116 -5.76 14.51 -2.94
C ASP A 116 -5.85 13.20 -3.74
N ILE A 117 -5.35 13.21 -4.99
CA ILE A 117 -5.31 12.02 -5.85
C ILE A 117 -4.51 10.89 -5.19
N PHE A 118 -3.37 11.24 -4.62
CA PHE A 118 -2.52 10.29 -3.91
C PHE A 118 -3.27 9.71 -2.69
N LEU A 119 -3.80 10.55 -1.81
CA LEU A 119 -4.47 10.12 -0.59
C LEU A 119 -5.72 9.30 -0.88
N GLU A 120 -6.57 9.72 -1.83
CA GLU A 120 -7.74 8.95 -2.25
C GLU A 120 -7.36 7.53 -2.72
N THR A 121 -6.25 7.41 -3.47
CA THR A 121 -5.78 6.12 -3.95
C THR A 121 -5.18 5.29 -2.82
N PHE A 122 -4.36 5.91 -1.98
CA PHE A 122 -3.68 5.27 -0.86
C PHE A 122 -4.69 4.64 0.13
N VAL A 123 -5.71 5.39 0.56
CA VAL A 123 -6.71 4.91 1.52
C VAL A 123 -7.59 3.77 0.96
N ARG A 124 -7.71 3.67 -0.35
CA ARG A 124 -8.44 2.56 -1.02
C ARG A 124 -7.65 1.27 -1.01
N ILE A 125 -6.33 1.35 -0.99
CA ILE A 125 -5.41 0.22 -1.17
C ILE A 125 -4.82 -0.23 0.15
N ILE A 126 -4.30 0.68 0.95
CA ILE A 126 -3.62 0.38 2.21
C ILE A 126 -4.62 0.43 3.36
N PRO A 127 -4.91 -0.71 4.02
CA PRO A 127 -5.74 -0.71 5.21
C PRO A 127 -5.08 0.06 6.34
N TYR A 128 -5.86 0.89 7.01
CA TYR A 128 -5.40 1.65 8.18
C TYR A 128 -5.06 0.72 9.35
N GLY A 129 -4.10 1.12 10.17
CA GLY A 129 -3.72 0.51 11.43
C GLY A 129 -2.41 -0.29 11.38
N ASP A 130 -1.89 -0.57 12.54
CA ASP A 130 -0.65 -1.29 12.76
C ASP A 130 -0.73 -2.74 12.29
N PHE A 131 0.39 -3.27 11.84
CA PHE A 131 0.49 -4.65 11.39
C PHE A 131 1.06 -5.52 12.50
N TYR A 132 0.37 -6.61 12.82
CA TYR A 132 0.79 -7.60 13.82
C TYR A 132 0.84 -9.01 13.23
N LYS A 133 1.52 -9.93 13.90
CA LYS A 133 1.35 -11.35 13.64
C LYS A 133 -0.09 -11.78 13.95
N LYS A 134 -0.60 -12.78 13.23
CA LYS A 134 -1.98 -13.24 13.32
C LYS A 134 -2.46 -13.46 14.77
N GLY A 135 -1.66 -14.16 15.58
CA GLY A 135 -2.04 -14.45 16.99
C GLY A 135 -2.26 -13.18 17.81
N LYS A 136 -1.37 -12.19 17.66
CA LYS A 136 -1.50 -10.90 18.38
C LYS A 136 -2.68 -10.08 17.85
N ALA A 137 -2.91 -10.06 16.54
CA ALA A 137 -4.07 -9.41 15.94
C ALA A 137 -5.39 -10.03 16.46
N GLU A 138 -5.46 -11.36 16.55
CA GLU A 138 -6.63 -12.06 17.09
C GLU A 138 -6.85 -11.74 18.58
N GLU A 139 -5.78 -11.64 19.37
CA GLU A 139 -5.84 -11.25 20.79
C GLU A 139 -6.41 -9.84 20.93
N ILE A 140 -5.87 -8.85 20.19
CA ILE A 140 -6.37 -7.47 20.20
C ILE A 140 -7.86 -7.43 19.85
N ILE A 141 -8.28 -8.11 18.78
CA ILE A 141 -9.70 -8.16 18.39
C ILE A 141 -10.58 -8.73 19.51
N ARG A 142 -10.15 -9.80 20.18
CA ARG A 142 -10.90 -10.42 21.27
C ARG A 142 -11.04 -9.51 22.48
N THR A 143 -10.03 -8.73 22.78
CA THR A 143 -9.98 -7.80 23.92
C THR A 143 -10.81 -6.55 23.66
N GLU A 144 -10.61 -5.91 22.49
CA GLU A 144 -11.17 -4.59 22.19
C GLU A 144 -12.62 -4.64 21.66
N ILE A 145 -13.00 -5.72 20.96
CA ILE A 145 -14.32 -5.80 20.30
C ILE A 145 -15.30 -6.61 21.14
N LYS A 146 -16.24 -5.91 21.79
CA LYS A 146 -17.28 -6.52 22.65
C LYS A 146 -18.43 -7.15 21.86
N ASP A 147 -18.79 -6.58 20.69
CA ASP A 147 -19.84 -7.13 19.83
C ASP A 147 -19.39 -8.47 19.23
N ASP A 148 -20.01 -9.56 19.64
CA ASP A 148 -19.68 -10.93 19.23
C ASP A 148 -19.82 -11.16 17.73
N ARG A 149 -20.79 -10.54 17.08
CA ARG A 149 -21.01 -10.69 15.64
C ARG A 149 -19.93 -9.97 14.85
N LEU A 150 -19.56 -8.74 15.26
CA LEU A 150 -18.48 -7.96 14.66
C LEU A 150 -17.14 -8.67 14.88
N ARG A 151 -16.86 -9.07 16.12
CA ARG A 151 -15.64 -9.79 16.51
C ARG A 151 -15.42 -11.04 15.65
N ARG A 152 -16.43 -11.90 15.51
CA ARG A 152 -16.35 -13.09 14.64
C ARG A 152 -16.02 -12.75 13.19
N ARG A 153 -16.59 -11.68 12.65
CA ARG A 153 -16.31 -11.24 11.27
C ARG A 153 -14.89 -10.70 11.10
N MET A 154 -14.41 -9.92 12.07
CA MET A 154 -13.02 -9.41 12.06
C MET A 154 -12.02 -10.56 12.15
N LEU A 155 -12.21 -11.51 13.08
CA LEU A 155 -11.36 -12.70 13.19
C LEU A 155 -11.36 -13.53 11.89
N ARG A 156 -12.54 -13.69 11.27
CA ARG A 156 -12.64 -14.39 9.99
C ARG A 156 -11.90 -13.65 8.87
N LEU A 157 -11.96 -12.32 8.81
CA LEU A 157 -11.23 -11.53 7.81
C LEU A 157 -9.71 -11.70 7.95
N VAL A 158 -9.19 -11.58 9.18
CA VAL A 158 -7.77 -11.82 9.49
C VAL A 158 -7.31 -13.22 9.08
N ALA A 159 -8.16 -14.23 9.23
CA ALA A 159 -7.85 -15.60 8.82
C ALA A 159 -7.88 -15.79 7.30
N LEU A 160 -8.85 -15.20 6.62
CA LEU A 160 -9.06 -15.38 5.17
C LEU A 160 -8.05 -14.63 4.30
N ILE A 161 -7.57 -13.46 4.70
CA ILE A 161 -6.62 -12.68 3.88
C ILE A 161 -5.36 -13.48 3.51
N PRO A 162 -4.66 -14.13 4.44
CA PRO A 162 -3.51 -14.96 4.09
C PRO A 162 -3.87 -16.19 3.24
N GLU A 163 -5.04 -16.77 3.45
CA GLU A 163 -5.54 -17.92 2.71
C GLU A 163 -5.84 -17.56 1.26
N LYS A 164 -6.60 -16.49 1.05
CA LYS A 164 -6.99 -16.00 -0.28
C LYS A 164 -5.89 -15.21 -0.98
N LYS A 165 -4.81 -14.84 -0.26
CA LYS A 165 -3.74 -13.95 -0.75
C LYS A 165 -4.28 -12.65 -1.36
N SER A 166 -5.39 -12.15 -0.80
CA SER A 166 -6.09 -10.97 -1.30
C SER A 166 -7.10 -10.45 -0.28
N VAL A 167 -7.03 -9.15 0.02
CA VAL A 167 -8.03 -8.46 0.84
C VAL A 167 -9.39 -8.50 0.15
N TYR A 168 -9.44 -8.22 -1.15
CA TYR A 168 -10.69 -8.21 -1.91
C TYR A 168 -11.40 -9.56 -1.93
N LEU A 169 -10.65 -10.65 -2.18
CA LEU A 169 -11.24 -11.99 -2.22
C LEU A 169 -11.72 -12.44 -0.83
N ALA A 170 -10.96 -12.11 0.22
CA ALA A 170 -11.37 -12.37 1.59
C ALA A 170 -12.65 -11.62 1.96
N GLN A 171 -12.75 -10.34 1.61
CA GLN A 171 -13.94 -9.53 1.81
C GLN A 171 -15.15 -10.09 1.05
N LYS A 172 -14.96 -10.51 -0.21
CA LYS A 172 -16.01 -11.12 -1.02
C LYS A 172 -16.52 -12.44 -0.42
N GLU A 173 -15.64 -13.26 0.13
CA GLU A 173 -16.02 -14.53 0.75
C GLU A 173 -16.81 -14.35 2.06
N ILE A 174 -16.49 -13.32 2.85
CA ILE A 174 -17.30 -12.97 4.04
C ILE A 174 -18.71 -12.55 3.62
N ASN A 175 -18.88 -12.02 2.41
CA ASN A 175 -20.17 -11.59 1.83
C ASN A 175 -21.01 -10.74 2.81
N CYS A 176 -20.38 -9.75 3.44
CA CYS A 176 -21.02 -8.89 4.40
C CYS A 176 -21.46 -7.58 3.76
N ARG A 177 -22.78 -7.29 3.78
CA ARG A 177 -23.32 -6.01 3.26
C ARG A 177 -22.67 -4.78 3.91
N ASN A 178 -22.18 -4.93 5.13
CA ASN A 178 -21.59 -3.83 5.91
C ASN A 178 -20.07 -3.99 6.11
N MET A 179 -19.35 -4.27 5.03
CA MET A 179 -17.88 -4.39 5.07
C MET A 179 -17.20 -3.09 5.55
N LYS A 180 -17.77 -1.94 5.20
CA LYS A 180 -17.29 -0.64 5.66
C LYS A 180 -17.22 -0.59 7.21
N LYS A 181 -18.27 -1.02 7.91
CA LYS A 181 -18.30 -1.06 9.39
C LYS A 181 -17.20 -1.97 9.97
N ILE A 182 -16.87 -3.08 9.27
CA ILE A 182 -15.79 -3.97 9.71
C ILE A 182 -14.44 -3.27 9.57
N MET A 183 -14.19 -2.59 8.44
CA MET A 183 -12.94 -1.86 8.21
C MET A 183 -12.79 -0.67 9.17
N GLU A 184 -13.88 0.07 9.44
CA GLU A 184 -13.91 1.13 10.44
C GLU A 184 -13.62 0.61 11.87
N ALA A 185 -14.06 -0.59 12.19
CA ALA A 185 -13.77 -1.21 13.48
C ALA A 185 -12.29 -1.57 13.62
N PHE A 186 -11.64 -2.05 12.54
CA PHE A 186 -10.20 -2.23 12.50
C PHE A 186 -9.46 -0.90 12.73
N ALA A 187 -9.87 0.16 12.02
CA ALA A 187 -9.27 1.48 12.17
C ALA A 187 -9.42 2.05 13.59
N LYS A 188 -10.58 1.85 14.24
CA LYS A 188 -10.82 2.34 15.61
C LYS A 188 -9.91 1.73 16.67
N ILE A 189 -9.46 0.50 16.47
CA ILE A 189 -8.52 -0.18 17.38
C ILE A 189 -7.07 -0.13 16.86
N ASN A 190 -6.78 0.73 15.89
CA ASN A 190 -5.47 0.89 15.23
C ASN A 190 -4.86 -0.45 14.79
N LEU A 191 -5.65 -1.31 14.17
CA LEU A 191 -5.24 -2.64 13.74
C LEU A 191 -5.49 -2.84 12.24
N SER A 192 -4.46 -3.18 11.47
CA SER A 192 -4.65 -3.62 10.09
C SER A 192 -5.20 -5.06 10.04
N PRO A 193 -6.17 -5.36 9.14
CA PRO A 193 -6.61 -6.73 8.91
C PRO A 193 -5.56 -7.60 8.23
N VAL A 194 -4.54 -6.97 7.62
CA VAL A 194 -3.40 -7.67 6.98
C VAL A 194 -2.35 -7.97 8.04
N THR A 195 -1.97 -9.25 8.15
CA THR A 195 -1.07 -9.70 9.21
C THR A 195 0.33 -10.00 8.72
N ILE A 196 1.32 -9.81 9.58
CA ILE A 196 2.71 -10.21 9.34
C ILE A 196 2.81 -11.72 9.21
N SER A 197 3.61 -12.21 8.26
CA SER A 197 3.85 -13.66 8.09
C SER A 197 4.54 -14.25 9.32
N LYS A 198 4.18 -15.50 9.68
CA LYS A 198 4.89 -16.24 10.73
C LYS A 198 6.39 -16.38 10.47
N ARG A 199 6.80 -16.40 9.19
CA ARG A 199 8.20 -16.55 8.75
C ARG A 199 9.04 -15.26 8.91
N GLN A 200 8.42 -14.10 9.07
CA GLN A 200 9.14 -12.85 9.33
C GLN A 200 9.54 -12.78 10.80
N ASN A 201 10.78 -12.37 11.06
CA ASN A 201 11.31 -12.22 12.42
C ASN A 201 10.94 -10.88 13.07
N ILE A 202 9.76 -10.33 12.71
CA ILE A 202 9.22 -9.08 13.23
C ILE A 202 7.84 -9.37 13.78
N GLY A 203 7.53 -8.81 14.94
CA GLY A 203 6.24 -8.98 15.63
C GLY A 203 5.22 -7.90 15.31
N HIS A 204 5.70 -6.69 14.97
CA HIS A 204 4.91 -5.48 14.82
C HIS A 204 5.55 -4.54 13.79
N LEU A 205 4.72 -3.87 13.00
CA LEU A 205 5.08 -2.73 12.14
C LEU A 205 4.02 -1.65 12.33
N THR A 206 4.47 -0.42 12.46
CA THR A 206 3.58 0.73 12.64
C THR A 206 2.78 1.05 11.38
N ASP A 207 1.69 1.74 11.55
CA ASP A 207 0.84 2.24 10.48
C ASP A 207 1.61 3.16 9.53
N LEU A 208 1.43 2.95 8.22
CA LEU A 208 2.06 3.78 7.20
C LEU A 208 1.45 5.18 7.10
N TYR A 209 0.21 5.38 7.56
CA TYR A 209 -0.45 6.70 7.53
C TYR A 209 0.26 7.73 8.40
N ASN A 210 0.91 7.28 9.48
CA ASN A 210 1.66 8.17 10.37
C ASN A 210 2.96 8.70 9.73
N ASN A 211 3.34 8.18 8.58
CA ASN A 211 4.61 8.49 7.89
C ASN A 211 4.40 9.11 6.49
N ILE A 212 3.15 9.42 6.13
CA ILE A 212 2.85 10.16 4.90
C ILE A 212 2.97 11.65 5.24
N VAL A 213 4.00 12.26 4.69
CA VAL A 213 4.29 13.69 4.83
C VAL A 213 4.00 14.39 3.52
#